data_6b04e06641c7e0ad776d3f301b90f2c1
#
_entry.id   6b04e06641c7e0ad776d3f301b90f2c1
#
_cell.length_a   1.000
_cell.length_b   1.000
_cell.length_c   1.000
_cell.angle_alpha   90.00
_cell.angle_beta   90.00
_cell.angle_gamma   90.00
#
_symmetry.space_group_name_H-M   'P 1'
#
loop_
_entity.id
_entity.type
_entity.pdbx_description
1 polymer ?
#
loop_
_entity_poly.entity_id
_entity_poly.type
_entity_poly.pdbx_seq_one_letter_code
_entity_poly.pdbx_strand_id
1 'polypeptide(L)'
;MKKLIAYYSRAGENYFSGAHRAITIGNTEQAARLLSELTGAELFHIEQKVPYSDDYDTCVAEARRDLRANARPELTALPESLDDYDEIYLGYPNYCGTMPMAVYTFLEHYDWQGKTIHPFCTNEGSGLSNTEQDTGARRRAHRLPAVCPCAAARSRAQNRNWSSGCTDNERFPSGREGGGRA
;
A
#
# COMPACT_ATOMS: atom_id res chain seq x y z
N MET A 1 19.16 -18.50 -5.81
CA MET A 1 17.80 -18.05 -5.44
C MET A 1 17.59 -16.70 -6.07
N LYS A 2 16.63 -16.60 -7.00
CA LYS A 2 16.27 -15.31 -7.60
C LYS A 2 15.35 -14.53 -6.65
N LYS A 3 15.51 -13.22 -6.63
CA LYS A 3 14.74 -12.30 -5.78
C LYS A 3 14.02 -11.28 -6.64
N LEU A 4 12.78 -10.96 -6.30
CA LEU A 4 11.98 -9.94 -6.94
C LEU A 4 11.60 -8.86 -5.93
N ILE A 5 11.62 -7.61 -6.35
CA ILE A 5 11.03 -6.49 -5.63
C ILE A 5 9.82 -6.04 -6.43
N ALA A 6 8.65 -6.51 -6.04
CA ALA A 6 7.38 -6.03 -6.58
C ALA A 6 6.92 -4.83 -5.73
N TYR A 7 6.71 -3.68 -6.34
CA TYR A 7 6.35 -2.48 -5.59
C TYR A 7 5.30 -1.63 -6.31
N TYR A 8 4.41 -1.05 -5.53
CA TYR A 8 3.53 0.03 -5.95
C TYR A 8 4.08 1.36 -5.43
N SER A 9 4.14 2.36 -6.29
CA SER A 9 4.60 3.69 -5.91
C SER A 9 3.87 4.76 -6.71
N ARG A 10 3.69 5.94 -6.12
CA ARG A 10 3.09 7.10 -6.79
C ARG A 10 4.02 8.30 -6.66
N ALA A 11 4.33 8.93 -7.79
CA ALA A 11 4.89 10.27 -7.87
C ALA A 11 3.77 11.31 -7.68
N GLY A 12 3.99 12.56 -8.08
CA GLY A 12 3.02 13.62 -7.92
C GLY A 12 2.97 14.15 -6.50
N GLU A 13 1.82 14.68 -6.11
CA GLU A 13 1.65 15.31 -4.81
C GLU A 13 1.51 14.27 -3.71
N ASN A 14 2.38 14.37 -2.70
CA ASN A 14 2.43 13.46 -1.55
C ASN A 14 2.46 14.29 -0.25
N TYR A 15 1.99 13.67 0.84
CA TYR A 15 1.99 14.29 2.16
C TYR A 15 3.32 14.10 2.87
N PHE A 16 3.87 15.19 3.40
CA PHE A 16 5.12 15.22 4.17
C PHE A 16 4.98 16.14 5.38
N SER A 17 4.94 15.59 6.57
CA SER A 17 5.01 16.35 7.85
C SER A 17 4.08 17.57 7.90
N GLY A 18 2.83 17.42 7.49
CA GLY A 18 1.82 18.49 7.54
C GLY A 18 1.67 19.32 6.27
N ALA A 19 2.39 19.00 5.19
CA ALA A 19 2.31 19.73 3.92
C ALA A 19 2.28 18.77 2.72
N HIS A 20 1.61 19.18 1.66
CA HIS A 20 1.68 18.50 0.37
C HIS A 20 2.92 18.96 -0.40
N ARG A 21 3.62 18.01 -1.03
CA ARG A 21 4.78 18.26 -1.88
C ARG A 21 4.74 17.36 -3.10
N ALA A 22 4.99 17.94 -4.26
CA ALA A 22 5.16 17.18 -5.49
C ALA A 22 6.56 16.54 -5.51
N ILE A 23 6.61 15.25 -5.82
CA ILE A 23 7.84 14.48 -5.99
C ILE A 23 7.82 13.80 -7.35
N THR A 24 8.99 13.67 -7.98
CA THR A 24 9.15 13.03 -9.28
C THR A 24 9.32 11.52 -9.20
N ILE A 25 9.81 11.02 -8.06
CA ILE A 25 9.99 9.59 -7.79
C ILE A 25 9.31 9.31 -6.45
N GLY A 26 8.34 8.40 -6.44
CA GLY A 26 7.60 8.05 -5.23
C GLY A 26 8.48 7.41 -4.16
N ASN A 27 8.11 7.59 -2.89
CA ASN A 27 8.91 7.13 -1.75
C ASN A 27 9.13 5.60 -1.75
N THR A 28 8.12 4.83 -2.14
CA THR A 28 8.24 3.36 -2.21
C THR A 28 9.20 2.94 -3.31
N GLU A 29 9.18 3.63 -4.45
CA GLU A 29 10.13 3.38 -5.55
C GLU A 29 11.57 3.69 -5.13
N GLN A 30 11.81 4.80 -4.42
CA GLN A 30 13.14 5.11 -3.91
C GLN A 30 13.65 3.99 -2.98
N ALA A 31 12.79 3.50 -2.08
CA ALA A 31 13.13 2.37 -1.20
C ALA A 31 13.37 1.07 -1.99
N ALA A 32 12.55 0.80 -3.01
CA ALA A 32 12.70 -0.37 -3.86
C ALA A 32 14.01 -0.37 -4.66
N ARG A 33 14.38 0.77 -5.22
CA ARG A 33 15.65 0.94 -5.94
C ARG A 33 16.85 0.71 -5.04
N LEU A 34 16.86 1.31 -3.83
CA LEU A 34 17.92 1.08 -2.85
C LEU A 34 18.00 -0.39 -2.44
N LEU A 35 16.86 -1.04 -2.23
CA LEU A 35 16.83 -2.46 -1.89
C LEU A 35 17.34 -3.34 -3.04
N SER A 36 17.05 -2.98 -4.30
CA SER A 36 17.60 -3.65 -5.48
C SER A 36 19.12 -3.53 -5.55
N GLU A 37 19.68 -2.34 -5.29
CA GLU A 37 21.13 -2.12 -5.24
C GLU A 37 21.81 -2.98 -4.16
N LEU A 38 21.16 -3.14 -3.00
CA LEU A 38 21.72 -3.90 -1.88
C LEU A 38 21.61 -5.43 -2.05
N THR A 39 20.58 -5.90 -2.76
CA THR A 39 20.24 -7.34 -2.82
C THR A 39 20.47 -7.97 -4.18
N GLY A 40 20.63 -7.16 -5.23
CA GLY A 40 20.64 -7.61 -6.62
C GLY A 40 19.29 -8.13 -7.12
N ALA A 41 18.19 -7.86 -6.40
CA ALA A 41 16.86 -8.29 -6.78
C ALA A 41 16.32 -7.52 -7.98
N GLU A 42 15.57 -8.18 -8.85
CA GLU A 42 14.90 -7.57 -9.98
C GLU A 42 13.75 -6.67 -9.51
N LEU A 43 13.50 -5.56 -10.23
CA LEU A 43 12.43 -4.62 -9.93
C LEU A 43 11.21 -4.88 -10.81
N PHE A 44 10.03 -4.90 -10.22
CA PHE A 44 8.76 -4.92 -10.91
C PHE A 44 7.82 -3.85 -10.34
N HIS A 45 7.43 -2.87 -11.15
CA HIS A 45 6.48 -1.83 -10.76
C HIS A 45 5.04 -2.33 -10.95
N ILE A 46 4.30 -2.42 -9.85
CA ILE A 46 2.87 -2.71 -9.85
C ILE A 46 2.14 -1.42 -10.21
N GLU A 47 1.65 -1.32 -11.42
CA GLU A 47 1.01 -0.11 -11.95
C GLU A 47 -0.40 -0.42 -12.42
N GLN A 48 -1.38 0.36 -12.00
CA GLN A 48 -2.75 0.21 -12.47
C GLN A 48 -2.96 0.96 -13.80
N LYS A 49 -3.79 0.40 -14.68
CA LYS A 49 -4.09 1.01 -16.00
C LYS A 49 -4.69 2.41 -15.89
N VAL A 50 -5.50 2.64 -14.89
CA VAL A 50 -6.08 3.96 -14.61
C VAL A 50 -5.45 4.45 -13.31
N PRO A 51 -4.40 5.29 -13.35
CA PRO A 51 -3.72 5.75 -12.15
C PRO A 51 -4.65 6.63 -11.31
N TYR A 52 -4.39 6.68 -10.01
CA TYR A 52 -5.01 7.67 -9.13
C TYR A 52 -4.50 9.07 -9.49
N SER A 53 -5.30 10.09 -9.14
CA SER A 53 -5.00 11.50 -9.38
C SER A 53 -3.63 11.90 -8.82
N ASP A 54 -2.97 12.86 -9.51
CA ASP A 54 -1.74 13.49 -9.00
C ASP A 54 -2.01 14.42 -7.81
N ASP A 55 -3.21 14.98 -7.71
CA ASP A 55 -3.70 15.72 -6.55
C ASP A 55 -3.87 14.78 -5.35
N TYR A 56 -3.33 15.18 -4.19
CA TYR A 56 -3.30 14.29 -3.02
C TYR A 56 -4.70 13.99 -2.47
N ASP A 57 -5.54 15.00 -2.31
CA ASP A 57 -6.86 14.82 -1.69
C ASP A 57 -7.79 13.99 -2.59
N THR A 58 -7.72 14.23 -3.89
CA THR A 58 -8.44 13.43 -4.89
C THR A 58 -7.97 11.99 -4.88
N CYS A 59 -6.66 11.75 -4.84
CA CYS A 59 -6.09 10.40 -4.73
C CYS A 59 -6.58 9.68 -3.47
N VAL A 60 -6.62 10.35 -2.32
CA VAL A 60 -7.13 9.78 -1.07
C VAL A 60 -8.61 9.41 -1.20
N ALA A 61 -9.43 10.27 -1.82
CA ALA A 61 -10.85 9.99 -2.04
C ALA A 61 -11.07 8.77 -2.96
N GLU A 62 -10.29 8.68 -4.03
CA GLU A 62 -10.29 7.55 -4.97
C GLU A 62 -9.87 6.24 -4.28
N ALA A 63 -8.76 6.26 -3.54
CA ALA A 63 -8.28 5.10 -2.81
C ALA A 63 -9.29 4.61 -1.76
N ARG A 64 -9.96 5.52 -1.05
CA ARG A 64 -11.04 5.18 -0.09
C ARG A 64 -12.25 4.55 -0.79
N ARG A 65 -12.64 5.09 -1.94
CA ARG A 65 -13.73 4.54 -2.75
C ARG A 65 -13.42 3.10 -3.15
N ASP A 66 -12.22 2.87 -3.68
CA ASP A 66 -11.78 1.57 -4.15
C ASP A 66 -11.64 0.57 -2.99
N LEU A 67 -11.16 1.01 -1.83
CA LEU A 67 -11.12 0.19 -0.62
C LEU A 67 -12.53 -0.25 -0.17
N ARG A 68 -13.49 0.69 -0.11
CA ARG A 68 -14.89 0.38 0.25
C ARG A 68 -15.56 -0.57 -0.74
N ALA A 69 -15.26 -0.41 -2.02
CA ALA A 69 -15.76 -1.28 -3.08
C ALA A 69 -15.03 -2.63 -3.15
N ASN A 70 -13.98 -2.85 -2.34
CA ASN A 70 -13.07 -3.98 -2.46
C ASN A 70 -12.61 -4.18 -3.93
N ALA A 71 -12.28 -3.08 -4.60
CA ALA A 71 -11.94 -3.04 -6.02
C ALA A 71 -10.67 -3.84 -6.33
N ARG A 72 -10.59 -4.30 -7.58
CA ARG A 72 -9.38 -4.93 -8.14
C ARG A 72 -9.02 -4.22 -9.43
N PRO A 73 -8.32 -3.06 -9.32
CA PRO A 73 -7.90 -2.30 -10.49
C PRO A 73 -7.10 -3.19 -11.44
N GLU A 74 -7.36 -3.04 -12.74
CA GLU A 74 -6.59 -3.72 -13.76
C GLU A 74 -5.16 -3.16 -13.81
N LEU A 75 -4.17 -4.05 -13.90
CA LEU A 75 -2.76 -3.67 -13.95
C LEU A 75 -2.30 -3.49 -15.42
N THR A 76 -1.32 -2.61 -15.63
CA THR A 76 -0.71 -2.37 -16.94
C THR A 76 0.02 -3.59 -17.46
N ALA A 77 0.70 -4.29 -16.56
CA ALA A 77 1.45 -5.51 -16.83
C ALA A 77 1.46 -6.42 -15.60
N LEU A 78 1.72 -7.69 -15.86
CA LEU A 78 1.97 -8.73 -14.87
C LEU A 78 3.12 -9.60 -15.37
N PRO A 79 4.06 -10.06 -14.53
CA PRO A 79 5.00 -11.10 -14.89
C PRO A 79 4.24 -12.35 -15.36
N GLU A 80 4.71 -13.00 -16.40
CA GLU A 80 4.09 -14.24 -16.90
C GLU A 80 4.10 -15.34 -15.84
N SER A 81 5.17 -15.43 -15.04
CA SER A 81 5.30 -16.35 -13.91
C SER A 81 6.20 -15.76 -12.84
N LEU A 82 5.98 -16.18 -11.59
CA LEU A 82 6.88 -15.92 -10.47
C LEU A 82 7.68 -17.18 -10.05
N ASP A 83 7.64 -18.27 -10.81
CA ASP A 83 8.21 -19.57 -10.42
C ASP A 83 9.72 -19.52 -10.18
N ASP A 84 10.43 -18.66 -10.90
CA ASP A 84 11.87 -18.45 -10.75
C ASP A 84 12.28 -17.72 -9.45
N TYR A 85 11.34 -17.12 -8.73
CA TYR A 85 11.62 -16.30 -7.55
C TYR A 85 11.24 -17.03 -6.27
N ASP A 86 12.21 -17.16 -5.37
CA ASP A 86 12.02 -17.76 -4.04
C ASP A 86 11.66 -16.70 -2.98
N GLU A 87 12.24 -15.50 -3.12
CA GLU A 87 12.04 -14.38 -2.21
C GLU A 87 11.44 -13.18 -2.97
N ILE A 88 10.35 -12.64 -2.43
CA ILE A 88 9.68 -11.48 -2.99
C ILE A 88 9.58 -10.39 -1.93
N TYR A 89 10.21 -9.26 -2.23
CA TYR A 89 10.04 -8.03 -1.46
C TYR A 89 8.82 -7.30 -2.01
N LEU A 90 7.81 -7.08 -1.17
CA LEU A 90 6.56 -6.44 -1.57
C LEU A 90 6.48 -5.03 -0.97
N GLY A 91 6.64 -4.02 -1.83
CA GLY A 91 6.68 -2.61 -1.45
C GLY A 91 5.39 -1.87 -1.75
N TYR A 92 4.89 -1.08 -0.78
CA TYR A 92 3.69 -0.27 -0.98
C TYR A 92 3.63 0.91 0.00
N PRO A 93 2.94 2.02 -0.36
CA PRO A 93 2.59 3.05 0.61
C PRO A 93 1.41 2.60 1.46
N ASN A 94 1.32 3.12 2.70
CA ASN A 94 0.12 2.93 3.50
C ASN A 94 -1.02 3.80 2.95
N TYR A 95 -2.04 3.19 2.39
CA TYR A 95 -3.25 3.85 1.90
C TYR A 95 -4.45 3.46 2.77
N CYS A 96 -4.96 4.43 3.53
CA CYS A 96 -6.15 4.24 4.38
C CYS A 96 -6.07 3.05 5.35
N GLY A 97 -4.90 2.83 5.94
CA GLY A 97 -4.66 1.76 6.91
C GLY A 97 -4.34 0.39 6.30
N THR A 98 -4.21 0.32 4.97
CA THR A 98 -3.86 -0.89 4.24
C THR A 98 -2.97 -0.58 3.04
N MET A 99 -2.79 -1.52 2.11
CA MET A 99 -2.08 -1.31 0.86
C MET A 99 -3.04 -0.85 -0.26
N PRO A 100 -2.53 -0.18 -1.32
CA PRO A 100 -3.33 0.16 -2.50
C PRO A 100 -4.00 -1.06 -3.13
N MET A 101 -5.23 -0.90 -3.65
CA MET A 101 -6.01 -2.02 -4.18
C MET A 101 -5.35 -2.71 -5.39
N ALA A 102 -4.48 -2.02 -6.12
CA ALA A 102 -3.64 -2.60 -7.17
C ALA A 102 -2.68 -3.70 -6.63
N VAL A 103 -2.20 -3.55 -5.40
CA VAL A 103 -1.35 -4.57 -4.76
C VAL A 103 -2.15 -5.83 -4.45
N TYR A 104 -3.44 -5.69 -4.09
CA TYR A 104 -4.32 -6.84 -3.92
C TYR A 104 -4.54 -7.58 -5.25
N THR A 105 -4.73 -6.85 -6.36
CA THR A 105 -4.84 -7.46 -7.69
C THR A 105 -3.60 -8.30 -8.00
N PHE A 106 -2.40 -7.77 -7.73
CA PHE A 106 -1.14 -8.49 -7.92
C PHE A 106 -1.05 -9.72 -7.02
N LEU A 107 -1.37 -9.59 -5.73
CA LEU A 107 -1.31 -10.70 -4.77
C LEU A 107 -2.28 -11.82 -5.11
N GLU A 108 -3.44 -11.51 -5.64
CA GLU A 108 -4.48 -12.49 -5.97
C GLU A 108 -4.26 -13.19 -7.32
N HIS A 109 -3.31 -12.69 -8.12
CA HIS A 109 -3.03 -13.24 -9.45
C HIS A 109 -2.17 -14.51 -9.41
N TYR A 110 -1.28 -14.66 -8.41
CA TYR A 110 -0.28 -15.72 -8.37
C TYR A 110 -0.50 -16.71 -7.23
N ASP A 111 0.02 -17.93 -7.43
CA ASP A 111 0.24 -18.87 -6.33
C ASP A 111 1.56 -18.54 -5.61
N TRP A 112 1.47 -18.41 -4.30
CA TRP A 112 2.59 -18.04 -3.45
C TRP A 112 3.17 -19.24 -2.69
N GLN A 113 2.78 -20.48 -3.02
CA GLN A 113 3.27 -21.66 -2.34
C GLN A 113 4.80 -21.79 -2.51
N GLY A 114 5.50 -22.01 -1.40
CA GLY A 114 6.96 -22.14 -1.38
C GLY A 114 7.74 -20.82 -1.46
N LYS A 115 7.08 -19.66 -1.57
CA LYS A 115 7.73 -18.35 -1.68
C LYS A 115 7.74 -17.62 -0.35
N THR A 116 8.82 -16.88 -0.09
CA THR A 116 8.93 -15.99 1.08
C THR A 116 8.62 -14.56 0.66
N ILE A 117 7.64 -13.92 1.33
CA ILE A 117 7.31 -12.51 1.08
C ILE A 117 7.84 -11.65 2.22
N HIS A 118 8.59 -10.61 1.87
CA HIS A 118 9.12 -9.59 2.75
C HIS A 118 8.40 -8.25 2.49
N PRO A 119 7.32 -7.92 3.21
CA PRO A 119 6.62 -6.67 3.00
C PRO A 119 7.43 -5.49 3.53
N PHE A 120 7.45 -4.38 2.79
CA PHE A 120 7.93 -3.09 3.27
C PHE A 120 6.94 -1.98 2.90
N CYS A 121 6.70 -1.09 3.85
CA CYS A 121 5.68 -0.06 3.73
C CYS A 121 6.26 1.32 3.97
N THR A 122 6.01 2.24 3.04
CA THR A 122 6.32 3.65 3.23
C THR A 122 5.12 4.37 3.83
N ASN A 123 5.36 5.16 4.88
CA ASN A 123 4.30 5.82 5.63
C ASN A 123 4.86 7.01 6.43
N GLU A 124 4.00 7.92 6.85
CA GLU A 124 4.31 9.08 7.68
C GLU A 124 4.07 8.82 9.19
N GLY A 125 4.26 7.59 9.65
CA GLY A 125 4.15 7.23 11.07
C GLY A 125 3.05 6.20 11.38
N SER A 126 2.20 5.83 10.43
CA SER A 126 1.14 4.83 10.61
C SER A 126 1.66 3.39 10.65
N GLY A 127 2.93 3.16 10.29
CA GLY A 127 3.51 1.82 10.25
C GLY A 127 2.85 0.92 9.19
N LEU A 128 2.85 -0.38 9.44
CA LEU A 128 2.24 -1.37 8.56
C LEU A 128 0.71 -1.41 8.68
N SER A 129 0.14 -0.86 9.76
CA SER A 129 -1.31 -0.90 10.02
C SER A 129 -1.88 -2.31 9.85
N ASN A 130 -2.92 -2.50 9.04
CA ASN A 130 -3.57 -3.79 8.82
C ASN A 130 -2.89 -4.65 7.72
N THR A 131 -1.86 -4.14 7.06
CA THR A 131 -1.28 -4.79 5.86
C THR A 131 -0.70 -6.18 6.11
N GLU A 132 -0.18 -6.45 7.31
CA GLU A 132 0.30 -7.79 7.68
C GLU A 132 -0.87 -8.79 7.77
N GLN A 133 -2.00 -8.36 8.36
CA GLN A 133 -3.20 -9.18 8.44
C GLN A 133 -3.80 -9.41 7.06
N ASP A 134 -3.86 -8.37 6.23
CA ASP A 134 -4.40 -8.43 4.88
C ASP A 134 -3.56 -9.35 3.98
N THR A 135 -2.23 -9.22 4.05
CA THR A 135 -1.31 -10.13 3.38
C THR A 135 -1.47 -11.56 3.91
N GLY A 136 -1.58 -11.76 5.22
CA GLY A 136 -1.74 -13.06 5.86
C GLY A 136 -3.10 -13.72 5.60
N ALA A 137 -4.19 -12.96 5.54
CA ALA A 137 -5.53 -13.48 5.25
C ALA A 137 -5.64 -14.01 3.81
N ARG A 138 -5.04 -13.31 2.86
CA ARG A 138 -5.01 -13.72 1.46
C ARG A 138 -4.08 -14.91 1.21
N ARG A 139 -3.03 -15.03 2.01
CA ARG A 139 -2.16 -16.21 2.07
C ARG A 139 -2.91 -17.50 2.42
N ARG A 140 -3.89 -17.44 3.33
CA ARG A 140 -4.69 -18.62 3.70
C ARG A 140 -5.60 -19.08 2.58
N ALA A 141 -6.07 -18.17 1.74
CA ALA A 141 -6.83 -18.52 0.53
C ALA A 141 -5.96 -19.24 -0.50
N HIS A 142 -4.63 -19.03 -0.52
CA HIS A 142 -3.66 -19.60 -1.47
C HIS A 142 -2.51 -20.39 -0.82
N ARG A 143 -2.64 -20.85 0.45
CA ARG A 143 -1.61 -21.64 1.18
C ARG A 143 -0.21 -21.01 1.20
N LEU A 144 -0.06 -19.77 1.65
CA LEU A 144 1.23 -19.08 1.69
C LEU A 144 2.07 -19.41 2.95
N PRO A 145 3.44 -19.44 2.88
CA PRO A 145 4.32 -19.61 4.04
C PRO A 145 4.37 -18.37 4.95
N ALA A 146 4.95 -18.51 6.14
CA ALA A 146 4.96 -17.46 7.16
C ALA A 146 5.71 -16.17 6.73
N VAL A 147 5.15 -15.00 7.06
CA VAL A 147 5.79 -13.69 6.80
C VAL A 147 6.94 -13.47 7.78
N CYS A 148 8.10 -13.06 7.26
CA CYS A 148 9.14 -12.50 8.09
C CYS A 148 8.79 -11.04 8.43
N PRO A 149 8.78 -10.60 9.70
CA PRO A 149 8.56 -9.19 10.02
C PRO A 149 9.74 -8.38 9.50
N CYS A 150 9.55 -7.67 8.40
CA CYS A 150 10.56 -6.81 7.84
C CYS A 150 10.42 -5.37 8.29
N ALA A 151 11.57 -4.76 8.48
CA ALA A 151 11.75 -3.41 8.93
C ALA A 151 10.93 -2.39 8.10
N ALA A 152 10.10 -1.62 8.80
CA ALA A 152 9.58 -0.38 8.24
C ALA A 152 10.77 0.50 7.84
N ALA A 153 10.90 0.81 6.56
CA ALA A 153 11.82 1.83 6.12
C ALA A 153 11.31 3.18 6.68
N ARG A 154 11.80 3.53 7.84
CA ARG A 154 11.54 4.86 8.41
C ARG A 154 12.31 5.86 7.56
N SER A 155 11.62 6.67 6.79
CA SER A 155 12.21 7.93 6.37
C SER A 155 12.60 8.69 7.64
N ARG A 156 13.88 9.08 7.77
CA ARG A 156 14.36 9.90 8.89
C ARG A 156 13.78 11.30 8.77
N ALA A 157 12.55 11.46 9.20
CA ALA A 157 11.98 12.76 9.52
C ALA A 157 11.29 12.66 10.87
N GLN A 158 11.94 13.22 11.84
CA GLN A 158 11.61 13.49 13.22
C GLN A 158 10.12 13.42 13.58
N ASN A 159 9.86 12.46 14.45
CA ASN A 159 8.91 12.41 15.55
C ASN A 159 8.26 13.75 15.93
N ARG A 160 6.93 13.90 15.67
CA ARG A 160 5.93 14.47 16.59
C ARG A 160 4.53 14.38 16.01
N ASN A 161 3.63 13.76 16.78
CA ASN A 161 2.16 13.78 16.70
C ASN A 161 1.54 13.81 15.30
N TRP A 162 1.33 12.64 14.74
CA TRP A 162 0.42 12.50 13.63
C TRP A 162 -0.72 11.54 14.01
N SER A 163 -1.86 12.13 14.33
CA SER A 163 -3.13 11.44 14.36
C SER A 163 -3.69 11.45 12.94
N SER A 164 -3.46 10.36 12.24
CA SER A 164 -4.29 9.78 11.19
C SER A 164 -5.21 10.72 10.37
N GLY A 165 -4.78 11.10 9.20
CA GLY A 165 -5.70 11.62 8.17
C GLY A 165 -6.72 10.59 7.64
N CYS A 166 -6.75 9.39 8.21
CA CYS A 166 -7.71 8.32 7.90
C CYS A 166 -8.54 7.87 9.11
N THR A 167 -8.63 8.65 10.18
CA THR A 167 -9.53 8.31 11.29
C THR A 167 -10.96 8.71 10.95
N ASP A 168 -11.85 7.74 11.10
CA ASP A 168 -13.30 7.92 11.12
C ASP A 168 -13.71 9.03 12.08
N ASN A 169 -13.95 10.23 11.59
CA ASN A 169 -14.63 11.26 12.35
C ASN A 169 -15.65 11.98 11.47
N GLU A 170 -16.62 11.22 10.98
CA GLU A 170 -17.92 11.75 10.63
C GLU A 170 -18.98 11.01 11.44
N ARG A 171 -19.16 11.46 12.69
CA ARG A 171 -20.44 11.28 13.37
C ARG A 171 -21.47 12.10 12.60
N PHE A 172 -22.35 11.42 11.91
CA PHE A 172 -23.60 12.00 11.44
C PHE A 172 -24.34 12.59 12.65
N PRO A 173 -24.79 13.85 12.60
CA PRO A 173 -25.70 14.36 13.62
C PRO A 173 -27.04 13.64 13.43
N SER A 174 -27.43 12.87 14.43
CA SER A 174 -28.78 12.33 14.54
C SER A 174 -29.74 13.50 14.65
N GLY A 175 -30.51 13.76 13.59
CA GLY A 175 -31.64 14.68 13.62
C GLY A 175 -32.65 14.19 14.66
N ARG A 176 -32.76 14.90 15.78
CA ARG A 176 -33.91 14.83 16.65
C ARG A 176 -34.95 15.79 16.09
N GLU A 177 -35.98 15.23 15.52
CA GLU A 177 -37.24 15.93 15.35
C GLU A 177 -37.81 16.22 16.76
N GLY A 178 -37.81 17.47 17.16
CA GLY A 178 -38.48 17.97 18.34
C GLY A 178 -39.88 18.37 17.98
N GLY A 179 -40.86 17.52 18.27
CA GLY A 179 -42.25 17.90 18.28
C GLY A 179 -42.50 18.90 19.43
N GLY A 180 -42.92 20.11 19.12
CA GLY A 180 -43.43 21.11 20.04
C GLY A 180 -44.95 21.21 19.87
N ARG A 181 -45.67 20.83 20.93
CA ARG A 181 -47.07 21.22 21.13
C ARG A 181 -47.11 22.59 21.83
N ALA A 182 -48.00 23.35 21.41
CA ALA A 182 -48.96 24.27 22.03
C ALA A 182 -49.03 25.58 21.21
#